data_c0d6bdf2d2a28f3f2088f697e972c78f
#
_entry.id   c0d6bdf2d2a28f3f2088f697e972c78f
#
_cell.length_a   1.000
_cell.length_b   1.000
_cell.length_c   1.000
_cell.angle_alpha   90.00
_cell.angle_beta   90.00
_cell.angle_gamma   90.00
#
_symmetry.space_group_name_H-M   'P 1'
#
loop_
_entity.id
_entity.type
_entity.pdbx_description
1 polymer ?
#
loop_
_entity_poly.entity_id
_entity_poly.type
_entity_poly.pdbx_seq_one_letter_code
_entity_poly.pdbx_strand_id
1 'polypeptide(L)'
;MQHTQYISTRGQMAPAGFMDVLLAGLAPDGGLAVPERLPALTPEQLETWRSLNYAELATEVIGLFATDIPREDLAALTRAAYGESRFPQPVVPVTGLDDVADGLVLVGLSEGPTMAFKDLAMQFLGQAIPYVLAKQGKVLNILGATSGDTGSAAEHAFRGQEGVSVFMLSPAGRMSPVQRAQMYTLQDANIHNIAVRGVFDDCQALVKALSNDADFKAAHHLGAVNSINIGRIAAQAVYYVWSWLRVTDAVEEGARAGYRLDVCVPSGNFGNIYAGFLARSMGVPIRRLILATNENNVLEEFFTTGIYRPRSAADTLATSSPSMDISKASNLERFIWALLGPEAFVQRWAELESNGTLDLRDQLPRLGEDFGFMAGTSSHADRLEAIRSVKERSGRLIDPHTADGVTVALRTMEPGFPTLVMETAKAAKFPQTVAEALGTEPETPAVIADLLAQPQKVETIDNEEAPLRHLIEKRALTI
;
A
#
# COMPACT_ATOMS: atom_id res chain seq x y z
N MET A 1 12.42 -3.54 28.01
CA MET A 1 11.04 -3.63 27.47
C MET A 1 10.94 -4.95 26.70
N GLN A 2 9.81 -5.64 26.79
CA GLN A 2 9.61 -6.87 26.01
C GLN A 2 9.41 -6.46 24.54
N HIS A 3 10.15 -7.09 23.62
CA HIS A 3 10.01 -6.79 22.19
C HIS A 3 8.64 -7.20 21.69
N THR A 4 8.08 -6.41 20.75
CA THR A 4 6.86 -6.77 20.04
C THR A 4 7.09 -8.07 19.27
N GLN A 5 6.29 -9.09 19.58
CA GLN A 5 6.34 -10.39 18.94
C GLN A 5 5.29 -10.45 17.83
N TYR A 6 5.62 -11.16 16.78
CA TYR A 6 4.74 -11.42 15.64
C TYR A 6 4.40 -12.90 15.56
N ILE A 7 3.14 -13.16 15.28
CA ILE A 7 2.59 -14.51 15.07
C ILE A 7 1.93 -14.58 13.69
N SER A 8 1.67 -15.79 13.21
CA SER A 8 0.93 -16.00 11.98
C SER A 8 -0.57 -15.96 12.21
N THR A 9 -1.33 -15.39 11.27
CA THR A 9 -2.78 -15.52 11.23
C THR A 9 -3.24 -16.98 11.22
N ARG A 10 -2.44 -17.92 10.72
CA ARG A 10 -2.74 -19.36 10.66
C ARG A 10 -2.22 -20.16 11.86
N GLY A 11 -1.50 -19.51 12.77
CA GLY A 11 -1.16 -20.03 14.09
C GLY A 11 -0.01 -21.04 14.14
N GLN A 12 0.71 -21.32 13.04
CA GLN A 12 1.79 -22.33 13.02
C GLN A 12 3.19 -21.71 12.93
N MET A 13 3.33 -20.42 13.21
CA MET A 13 4.62 -19.73 13.28
C MET A 13 5.00 -19.52 14.75
N ALA A 14 6.23 -19.87 15.11
CA ALA A 14 6.80 -19.46 16.39
C ALA A 14 6.87 -17.92 16.45
N PRO A 15 6.65 -17.30 17.62
CA PRO A 15 6.78 -15.86 17.76
C PRO A 15 8.14 -15.36 17.28
N ALA A 16 8.15 -14.31 16.46
CA ALA A 16 9.35 -13.76 15.82
C ALA A 16 9.44 -12.24 16.01
N GLY A 17 10.63 -11.68 15.86
CA GLY A 17 10.86 -10.24 15.89
C GLY A 17 10.46 -9.55 14.58
N PHE A 18 10.40 -8.21 14.60
CA PHE A 18 10.07 -7.42 13.41
C PHE A 18 11.09 -7.64 12.28
N MET A 19 12.39 -7.68 12.60
CA MET A 19 13.44 -7.88 11.59
C MET A 19 13.27 -9.19 10.82
N ASP A 20 12.86 -10.26 11.50
CA ASP A 20 12.67 -11.57 10.87
C ASP A 20 11.44 -11.58 9.96
N VAL A 21 10.29 -11.07 10.44
CA VAL A 21 9.05 -11.03 9.62
C VAL A 21 9.14 -10.02 8.49
N LEU A 22 9.96 -8.96 8.63
CA LEU A 22 10.25 -8.00 7.56
C LEU A 22 10.93 -8.68 6.37
N LEU A 23 11.93 -9.54 6.62
CA LEU A 23 12.63 -10.28 5.56
C LEU A 23 11.80 -11.44 5.01
N ALA A 24 11.06 -12.13 5.87
CA ALA A 24 10.25 -13.28 5.46
C ALA A 24 9.06 -12.86 4.57
N GLY A 25 8.43 -11.73 4.84
CA GLY A 25 7.25 -11.24 4.13
C GLY A 25 5.99 -12.05 4.40
N LEU A 26 6.05 -13.37 4.24
CA LEU A 26 5.01 -14.35 4.54
C LEU A 26 5.45 -15.24 5.72
N ALA A 27 4.50 -15.69 6.53
CA ALA A 27 4.79 -16.69 7.56
C ALA A 27 5.05 -18.08 6.92
N PRO A 28 5.80 -18.97 7.59
CA PRO A 28 6.14 -20.29 7.06
C PRO A 28 4.92 -21.18 6.73
N ASP A 29 3.80 -20.96 7.41
CA ASP A 29 2.52 -21.65 7.20
C ASP A 29 1.66 -21.01 6.09
N GLY A 30 2.18 -20.02 5.40
CA GLY A 30 1.48 -19.27 4.35
C GLY A 30 0.50 -18.21 4.88
N GLY A 31 0.42 -18.02 6.20
CA GLY A 31 -0.34 -16.96 6.85
C GLY A 31 0.38 -15.61 6.82
N LEU A 32 -0.28 -14.59 7.34
CA LEU A 32 0.27 -13.24 7.41
C LEU A 32 0.77 -12.93 8.82
N ALA A 33 1.92 -12.25 8.91
CA ALA A 33 2.43 -11.79 10.18
C ALA A 33 1.53 -10.71 10.79
N VAL A 34 1.16 -10.86 12.05
CA VAL A 34 0.42 -9.88 12.87
C VAL A 34 1.11 -9.70 14.20
N PRO A 35 1.13 -8.51 14.80
CA PRO A 35 1.65 -8.34 16.14
C PRO A 35 0.75 -9.11 17.14
N GLU A 36 1.36 -9.86 18.05
CA GLU A 36 0.65 -10.61 19.11
C GLU A 36 -0.20 -9.67 19.97
N ARG A 37 0.30 -8.46 20.19
CA ARG A 37 -0.40 -7.38 20.89
C ARG A 37 -0.22 -6.07 20.14
N LEU A 38 -1.31 -5.37 19.89
CA LEU A 38 -1.24 -4.03 19.35
C LEU A 38 -0.78 -3.04 20.42
N PRO A 39 0.17 -2.15 20.09
CA PRO A 39 0.52 -1.05 20.97
C PRO A 39 -0.67 -0.10 21.12
N ALA A 40 -0.81 0.53 22.28
CA ALA A 40 -1.83 1.53 22.54
C ALA A 40 -1.20 2.93 22.59
N LEU A 41 -1.87 3.90 22.01
CA LEU A 41 -1.52 5.32 22.04
C LEU A 41 -2.41 6.05 23.04
N THR A 42 -1.81 6.90 23.86
CA THR A 42 -2.57 7.79 24.73
C THR A 42 -2.76 9.17 24.07
N PRO A 43 -3.78 9.94 24.47
CA PRO A 43 -3.94 11.32 24.01
C PRO A 43 -2.70 12.18 24.25
N GLU A 44 -2.00 11.97 25.38
CA GLU A 44 -0.79 12.71 25.74
C GLU A 44 0.38 12.37 24.81
N GLN A 45 0.50 11.12 24.36
CA GLN A 45 1.50 10.74 23.38
C GLN A 45 1.23 11.41 22.01
N LEU A 46 -0.03 11.39 21.56
CA LEU A 46 -0.42 12.07 20.33
C LEU A 46 -0.12 13.57 20.40
N GLU A 47 -0.40 14.22 21.53
CA GLU A 47 -0.09 15.64 21.71
C GLU A 47 1.42 15.91 21.71
N THR A 48 2.22 15.05 22.35
CA THR A 48 3.69 15.15 22.34
C THR A 48 4.26 15.03 20.93
N TRP A 49 3.65 14.21 20.06
CA TRP A 49 4.11 13.97 18.69
C TRP A 49 3.70 15.08 17.70
N ARG A 50 2.85 16.01 18.09
CA ARG A 50 2.33 17.08 17.23
C ARG A 50 3.43 17.96 16.61
N SER A 51 4.48 18.24 17.36
CA SER A 51 5.60 19.07 16.91
C SER A 51 6.62 18.34 16.04
N LEU A 52 6.50 17.01 15.92
CA LEU A 52 7.44 16.20 15.14
C LEU A 52 7.23 16.43 13.64
N ASN A 53 8.32 16.43 12.88
CA ASN A 53 8.24 16.30 11.43
C ASN A 53 7.87 14.86 11.04
N TYR A 54 7.59 14.62 9.76
CA TYR A 54 7.11 13.31 9.30
C TYR A 54 8.10 12.17 9.58
N ALA A 55 9.40 12.38 9.37
CA ALA A 55 10.43 11.37 9.61
C ALA A 55 10.58 11.04 11.11
N GLU A 56 10.49 12.05 11.97
CA GLU A 56 10.51 11.88 13.43
C GLU A 56 9.25 11.14 13.90
N LEU A 57 8.07 11.52 13.40
CA LEU A 57 6.83 10.80 13.69
C LEU A 57 6.91 9.34 13.21
N ALA A 58 7.48 9.10 12.03
CA ALA A 58 7.69 7.74 11.53
C ALA A 58 8.58 6.91 12.46
N THR A 59 9.62 7.53 13.05
CA THR A 59 10.46 6.85 14.07
C THR A 59 9.63 6.40 15.26
N GLU A 60 8.76 7.26 15.77
CA GLU A 60 7.92 6.94 16.93
C GLU A 60 6.88 5.86 16.59
N VAL A 61 6.13 6.03 15.51
CA VAL A 61 5.05 5.10 15.13
C VAL A 61 5.60 3.75 14.70
N ILE A 62 6.60 3.70 13.80
CA ILE A 62 7.20 2.45 13.36
C ILE A 62 7.95 1.77 14.53
N GLY A 63 8.55 2.55 15.44
CA GLY A 63 9.21 2.05 16.62
C GLY A 63 8.32 1.26 17.58
N LEU A 64 7.00 1.46 17.54
CA LEU A 64 6.04 0.63 18.27
C LEU A 64 5.93 -0.79 17.70
N PHE A 65 6.21 -0.96 16.42
CA PHE A 65 6.19 -2.23 15.70
C PHE A 65 7.58 -2.86 15.63
N ALA A 66 8.61 -2.07 15.34
CA ALA A 66 9.99 -2.49 15.11
C ALA A 66 10.85 -2.33 16.37
N THR A 67 10.42 -2.92 17.48
CA THR A 67 11.04 -2.77 18.80
C THR A 67 12.39 -3.50 18.94
N ASP A 68 12.76 -4.34 18.01
CA ASP A 68 14.04 -5.01 17.89
C ASP A 68 15.07 -4.23 17.06
N ILE A 69 14.68 -3.11 16.45
CA ILE A 69 15.61 -2.15 15.84
C ILE A 69 15.94 -1.05 16.88
N PRO A 70 17.22 -0.78 17.16
CA PRO A 70 17.61 0.31 18.06
C PRO A 70 17.04 1.64 17.59
N ARG A 71 16.54 2.46 18.52
CA ARG A 71 15.84 3.71 18.19
C ARG A 71 16.70 4.67 17.35
N GLU A 72 18.00 4.74 17.60
CA GLU A 72 18.94 5.60 16.84
C GLU A 72 19.06 5.11 15.39
N ASP A 73 19.17 3.80 15.19
CA ASP A 73 19.21 3.19 13.85
C ASP A 73 17.89 3.44 13.12
N LEU A 74 16.75 3.20 13.79
CA LEU A 74 15.43 3.45 13.21
C LEU A 74 15.25 4.92 12.82
N ALA A 75 15.71 5.87 13.65
CA ALA A 75 15.69 7.29 13.33
C ALA A 75 16.58 7.64 12.13
N ALA A 76 17.70 6.96 11.94
CA ALA A 76 18.52 7.13 10.73
C ALA A 76 17.80 6.59 9.48
N LEU A 77 17.16 5.42 9.58
CA LEU A 77 16.40 4.81 8.48
C LEU A 77 15.21 5.67 8.05
N THR A 78 14.43 6.20 9.00
CA THR A 78 13.27 7.04 8.69
C THR A 78 13.68 8.40 8.11
N ARG A 79 14.76 9.02 8.60
CA ARG A 79 15.32 10.25 7.98
C ARG A 79 15.79 10.00 6.55
N ALA A 80 16.43 8.86 6.28
CA ALA A 80 16.86 8.50 4.93
C ALA A 80 15.67 8.19 4.02
N ALA A 81 14.60 7.58 4.55
CA ALA A 81 13.39 7.26 3.79
C ALA A 81 12.55 8.49 3.43
N TYR A 82 12.43 9.47 4.34
CA TYR A 82 11.47 10.59 4.24
C TYR A 82 12.15 11.97 4.13
N GLY A 83 13.43 12.00 3.84
CA GLY A 83 14.19 13.24 3.63
C GLY A 83 13.86 13.93 2.32
N GLU A 84 14.26 15.20 2.19
CA GLU A 84 14.00 16.09 1.04
C GLU A 84 14.53 15.54 -0.30
N SER A 85 15.54 14.66 -0.27
CA SER A 85 16.04 14.00 -1.48
C SER A 85 15.06 12.97 -2.08
N ARG A 86 14.04 12.56 -1.32
CA ARG A 86 13.06 11.56 -1.73
C ARG A 86 11.62 12.08 -1.78
N PHE A 87 11.29 13.01 -0.89
CA PHE A 87 9.97 13.63 -0.82
C PHE A 87 10.09 15.14 -0.72
N PRO A 88 9.27 15.91 -1.45
CA PRO A 88 9.08 17.33 -1.16
C PRO A 88 8.48 17.49 0.24
N GLN A 89 8.61 18.68 0.81
CA GLN A 89 8.03 18.96 2.12
C GLN A 89 6.75 19.79 1.96
N PRO A 90 5.67 19.47 2.69
CA PRO A 90 5.55 18.34 3.61
C PRO A 90 5.46 16.99 2.87
N VAL A 91 5.99 15.92 3.46
CA VAL A 91 5.95 14.54 2.90
C VAL A 91 4.53 14.08 2.63
N VAL A 92 3.59 14.43 3.49
CA VAL A 92 2.16 14.16 3.36
C VAL A 92 1.41 15.49 3.58
N PRO A 93 1.10 16.22 2.50
CA PRO A 93 0.25 17.41 2.59
C PRO A 93 -1.19 17.03 2.97
N VAL A 94 -1.78 17.82 3.86
CA VAL A 94 -3.18 17.71 4.26
C VAL A 94 -3.88 19.01 3.89
N THR A 95 -4.85 18.94 2.98
CA THR A 95 -5.45 20.13 2.37
C THR A 95 -6.98 20.06 2.41
N GLY A 96 -7.63 21.08 2.91
CA GLY A 96 -9.09 21.23 2.83
C GLY A 96 -9.58 21.33 1.37
N LEU A 97 -10.71 20.73 1.11
CA LEU A 97 -11.46 20.83 -0.13
C LEU A 97 -12.88 21.36 0.12
N ASP A 98 -12.99 22.37 1.03
CA ASP A 98 -14.28 22.96 1.42
C ASP A 98 -15.02 23.58 0.21
N ASP A 99 -14.30 24.00 -0.82
CA ASP A 99 -14.89 24.42 -2.10
C ASP A 99 -15.65 23.29 -2.81
N VAL A 100 -15.29 22.02 -2.55
CA VAL A 100 -15.99 20.85 -3.07
C VAL A 100 -17.09 20.38 -2.12
N ALA A 101 -16.79 20.25 -0.83
CA ALA A 101 -17.77 19.97 0.21
C ALA A 101 -17.20 20.38 1.57
N ASP A 102 -18.04 20.96 2.43
CA ASP A 102 -17.68 21.38 3.77
C ASP A 102 -17.12 20.21 4.59
N GLY A 103 -15.92 20.37 5.13
CA GLY A 103 -15.21 19.35 5.90
C GLY A 103 -14.59 18.20 5.06
N LEU A 104 -14.57 18.31 3.74
CA LEU A 104 -13.80 17.37 2.89
C LEU A 104 -12.32 17.76 2.91
N VAL A 105 -11.45 16.77 3.15
CA VAL A 105 -10.00 16.97 3.25
C VAL A 105 -9.28 15.98 2.34
N LEU A 106 -8.31 16.44 1.56
CA LEU A 106 -7.43 15.60 0.75
C LEU A 106 -6.10 15.36 1.48
N VAL A 107 -5.72 14.09 1.63
CA VAL A 107 -4.44 13.67 2.19
C VAL A 107 -3.53 13.20 1.07
N GLY A 108 -2.51 13.99 0.73
CA GLY A 108 -1.58 13.72 -0.37
C GLY A 108 -0.58 12.64 0.00
N LEU A 109 -0.80 11.41 -0.46
CA LEU A 109 0.11 10.28 -0.25
C LEU A 109 1.04 10.03 -1.43
N SER A 110 0.93 10.80 -2.50
CA SER A 110 1.57 10.55 -3.80
C SER A 110 2.71 11.52 -4.13
N GLU A 111 3.34 12.11 -3.12
CA GLU A 111 4.42 13.09 -3.28
C GLU A 111 5.81 12.45 -3.54
N GLY A 112 5.92 11.14 -3.45
CA GLY A 112 7.16 10.41 -3.63
C GLY A 112 7.61 10.27 -5.09
N PRO A 113 8.77 9.61 -5.31
CA PRO A 113 9.44 9.56 -6.60
C PRO A 113 8.64 8.90 -7.71
N THR A 114 7.70 8.02 -7.40
CA THR A 114 6.86 7.34 -8.40
C THR A 114 5.42 7.88 -8.45
N MET A 115 5.13 8.93 -7.69
CA MET A 115 3.81 9.57 -7.67
C MET A 115 2.67 8.62 -7.29
N ALA A 116 2.93 7.71 -6.36
CA ALA A 116 1.95 6.79 -5.80
C ALA A 116 2.17 6.60 -4.30
N PHE A 117 1.10 6.37 -3.53
CA PHE A 117 1.16 6.18 -2.08
C PHE A 117 2.11 5.06 -1.64
N LYS A 118 2.38 4.14 -2.55
CA LYS A 118 3.28 3.01 -2.33
C LYS A 118 4.70 3.45 -1.98
N ASP A 119 5.12 4.63 -2.44
CA ASP A 119 6.43 5.20 -2.12
C ASP A 119 6.64 5.37 -0.62
N LEU A 120 5.62 5.80 0.13
CA LEU A 120 5.74 6.02 1.57
C LEU A 120 6.19 4.76 2.32
N ALA A 121 5.64 3.61 1.95
CA ALA A 121 6.05 2.35 2.55
C ALA A 121 7.34 1.81 1.93
N MET A 122 7.48 1.87 0.61
CA MET A 122 8.63 1.30 -0.10
C MET A 122 9.92 2.03 0.22
N GLN A 123 9.92 3.36 0.35
CA GLN A 123 11.13 4.11 0.73
C GLN A 123 11.63 3.71 2.13
N PHE A 124 10.73 3.43 3.07
CA PHE A 124 11.12 2.87 4.36
C PHE A 124 11.71 1.45 4.21
N LEU A 125 11.06 0.56 3.46
CA LEU A 125 11.56 -0.79 3.22
C LEU A 125 12.93 -0.77 2.51
N GLY A 126 13.12 0.16 1.58
CA GLY A 126 14.39 0.37 0.88
C GLY A 126 15.56 0.77 1.80
N GLN A 127 15.28 1.23 3.02
CA GLN A 127 16.28 1.47 4.06
C GLN A 127 16.35 0.32 5.08
N ALA A 128 15.20 -0.17 5.51
CA ALA A 128 15.12 -1.16 6.59
C ALA A 128 15.60 -2.56 6.16
N ILE A 129 15.23 -3.02 4.96
CA ILE A 129 15.63 -4.35 4.47
C ILE A 129 17.15 -4.46 4.30
N PRO A 130 17.85 -3.55 3.60
CA PRO A 130 19.33 -3.60 3.51
C PRO A 130 20.00 -3.55 4.88
N TYR A 131 19.49 -2.73 5.81
CA TYR A 131 19.99 -2.67 7.18
C TYR A 131 19.91 -4.03 7.89
N VAL A 132 18.77 -4.72 7.80
CA VAL A 132 18.60 -6.02 8.43
C VAL A 132 19.47 -7.10 7.75
N LEU A 133 19.55 -7.07 6.42
CA LEU A 133 20.41 -7.97 5.64
C LEU A 133 21.88 -7.82 6.05
N ALA A 134 22.38 -6.59 6.15
CA ALA A 134 23.74 -6.32 6.58
C ALA A 134 24.02 -6.85 7.99
N LYS A 135 23.08 -6.68 8.93
CA LYS A 135 23.21 -7.23 10.31
C LYS A 135 23.23 -8.77 10.33
N GLN A 136 22.53 -9.42 9.39
CA GLN A 136 22.46 -10.88 9.32
C GLN A 136 23.50 -11.51 8.36
N GLY A 137 24.30 -10.71 7.66
CA GLY A 137 25.24 -11.20 6.66
C GLY A 137 24.55 -11.90 5.48
N LYS A 138 23.39 -11.40 5.07
CA LYS A 138 22.55 -11.98 4.00
C LYS A 138 22.42 -11.05 2.82
N VAL A 139 21.99 -11.60 1.70
CA VAL A 139 21.57 -10.88 0.50
C VAL A 139 20.13 -11.23 0.16
N LEU A 140 19.47 -10.39 -0.64
CA LEU A 140 18.12 -10.60 -1.11
C LEU A 140 18.00 -10.26 -2.60
N ASN A 141 17.51 -11.21 -3.38
CA ASN A 141 17.15 -11.00 -4.78
C ASN A 141 15.61 -10.94 -4.83
N ILE A 142 15.07 -9.73 -4.97
CA ILE A 142 13.63 -9.49 -5.05
C ILE A 142 13.15 -9.93 -6.43
N LEU A 143 12.25 -10.91 -6.47
CA LEU A 143 11.56 -11.33 -7.67
C LEU A 143 10.10 -10.92 -7.59
N GLY A 144 9.63 -10.13 -8.55
CA GLY A 144 8.29 -9.60 -8.55
C GLY A 144 7.67 -9.46 -9.93
N ALA A 145 6.34 -9.41 -9.98
CA ALA A 145 5.57 -9.04 -11.15
C ALA A 145 4.77 -7.77 -10.88
N THR A 146 4.67 -6.91 -11.87
CA THR A 146 3.99 -5.62 -11.72
C THR A 146 3.18 -5.26 -12.96
N SER A 147 2.06 -4.56 -12.73
CA SER A 147 1.33 -3.82 -13.76
C SER A 147 1.76 -2.34 -13.85
N GLY A 148 2.73 -1.90 -13.01
CA GLY A 148 3.29 -0.55 -13.02
C GLY A 148 3.66 -0.03 -11.62
N ASP A 149 2.71 0.43 -10.83
CA ASP A 149 2.95 1.22 -9.61
C ASP A 149 3.74 0.51 -8.50
N THR A 150 3.49 -0.78 -8.28
CA THR A 150 4.20 -1.52 -7.22
C THR A 150 5.65 -1.77 -7.63
N GLY A 151 5.89 -2.12 -8.89
CA GLY A 151 7.24 -2.34 -9.41
C GLY A 151 8.06 -1.06 -9.40
N SER A 152 7.51 0.04 -9.93
CA SER A 152 8.21 1.32 -9.94
C SER A 152 8.58 1.79 -8.52
N ALA A 153 7.64 1.69 -7.57
CA ALA A 153 7.93 2.05 -6.18
C ALA A 153 9.00 1.17 -5.53
N ALA A 154 9.00 -0.14 -5.82
CA ALA A 154 10.03 -1.07 -5.33
C ALA A 154 11.40 -0.75 -5.93
N GLU A 155 11.48 -0.59 -7.24
CA GLU A 155 12.75 -0.27 -7.92
C GLU A 155 13.34 1.05 -7.44
N HIS A 156 12.53 2.10 -7.32
CA HIS A 156 12.98 3.39 -6.79
C HIS A 156 13.43 3.34 -5.32
N ALA A 157 12.87 2.43 -4.54
CA ALA A 157 13.26 2.24 -3.15
C ALA A 157 14.58 1.48 -3.00
N PHE A 158 14.81 0.48 -3.84
CA PHE A 158 15.95 -0.42 -3.73
C PHE A 158 17.10 -0.11 -4.69
N ARG A 159 16.94 0.84 -5.63
CA ARG A 159 18.01 1.24 -6.53
C ARG A 159 19.27 1.66 -5.77
N GLY A 160 20.42 1.13 -6.17
CA GLY A 160 21.70 1.45 -5.56
C GLY A 160 21.90 0.93 -4.13
N GLN A 161 20.98 0.14 -3.58
CA GLN A 161 21.12 -0.45 -2.24
C GLN A 161 22.02 -1.68 -2.28
N GLU A 162 22.96 -1.74 -1.34
CA GLU A 162 23.83 -2.88 -1.16
C GLU A 162 23.07 -4.11 -0.60
N GLY A 163 23.46 -5.31 -1.01
CA GLY A 163 22.83 -6.54 -0.54
C GLY A 163 21.46 -6.84 -1.13
N VAL A 164 20.92 -5.98 -2.01
CA VAL A 164 19.62 -6.18 -2.66
C VAL A 164 19.75 -6.06 -4.18
N SER A 165 19.16 -7.01 -4.91
CA SER A 165 18.94 -6.92 -6.35
C SER A 165 17.45 -7.08 -6.65
N VAL A 166 16.95 -6.41 -7.70
CA VAL A 166 15.52 -6.42 -8.05
C VAL A 166 15.34 -6.96 -9.46
N PHE A 167 14.59 -8.05 -9.59
CA PHE A 167 14.14 -8.65 -10.84
C PHE A 167 12.63 -8.40 -10.96
N MET A 168 12.24 -7.44 -11.80
CA MET A 168 10.85 -7.03 -11.93
C MET A 168 10.29 -7.38 -13.30
N LEU A 169 9.31 -8.28 -13.31
CA LEU A 169 8.60 -8.71 -14.51
C LEU A 169 7.41 -7.80 -14.77
N SER A 170 7.22 -7.45 -16.04
CA SER A 170 6.08 -6.66 -16.50
C SER A 170 5.61 -7.13 -17.88
N PRO A 171 4.30 -7.01 -18.22
CA PRO A 171 3.79 -7.44 -19.50
C PRO A 171 4.27 -6.51 -20.62
N ALA A 172 4.89 -7.05 -21.65
CA ALA A 172 5.46 -6.30 -22.77
C ALA A 172 4.42 -5.42 -23.45
N GLY A 173 4.69 -4.11 -23.50
CA GLY A 173 3.85 -3.13 -24.19
C GLY A 173 2.49 -2.80 -23.54
N ARG A 174 2.19 -3.29 -22.33
CA ARG A 174 0.88 -3.12 -21.68
C ARG A 174 0.83 -2.10 -20.54
N MET A 175 1.96 -1.65 -20.04
CA MET A 175 2.01 -0.55 -19.07
C MET A 175 1.86 0.81 -19.77
N SER A 176 1.36 1.82 -19.05
CA SER A 176 1.32 3.19 -19.57
C SER A 176 2.74 3.70 -19.87
N PRO A 177 2.90 4.67 -20.79
CA PRO A 177 4.21 5.25 -21.08
C PRO A 177 4.92 5.78 -19.82
N VAL A 178 4.19 6.43 -18.92
CA VAL A 178 4.74 6.98 -17.66
C VAL A 178 5.23 5.86 -16.74
N GLN A 179 4.44 4.82 -16.53
CA GLN A 179 4.83 3.69 -15.69
C GLN A 179 6.06 2.95 -16.23
N ARG A 180 6.12 2.75 -17.55
CA ARG A 180 7.32 2.17 -18.20
C ARG A 180 8.54 3.05 -17.98
N ALA A 181 8.41 4.36 -18.17
CA ALA A 181 9.52 5.28 -17.99
C ALA A 181 10.00 5.30 -16.53
N GLN A 182 9.10 5.29 -15.56
CA GLN A 182 9.46 5.22 -14.14
C GLN A 182 10.31 4.01 -13.77
N MET A 183 10.15 2.90 -14.48
CA MET A 183 10.92 1.66 -14.27
C MET A 183 12.13 1.57 -15.20
N TYR A 184 11.89 1.64 -16.49
CA TYR A 184 12.90 1.30 -17.50
C TYR A 184 14.00 2.35 -17.69
N THR A 185 13.81 3.56 -17.20
CA THR A 185 14.86 4.60 -17.21
C THR A 185 15.91 4.41 -16.11
N LEU A 186 15.65 3.52 -15.13
CA LEU A 186 16.61 3.23 -14.07
C LEU A 186 17.81 2.47 -14.64
N GLN A 187 19.02 3.04 -14.46
CA GLN A 187 20.28 2.49 -14.97
C GLN A 187 21.09 1.74 -13.92
N ASP A 188 20.60 1.70 -12.67
CA ASP A 188 21.28 1.11 -11.53
C ASP A 188 21.61 -0.37 -11.78
N ALA A 189 22.79 -0.80 -11.35
CA ALA A 189 23.30 -2.15 -11.66
C ALA A 189 22.48 -3.28 -11.01
N ASN A 190 21.83 -2.97 -9.89
CA ASN A 190 21.02 -3.91 -9.13
C ASN A 190 19.52 -3.92 -9.53
N ILE A 191 19.13 -3.16 -10.59
CA ILE A 191 17.75 -3.13 -11.11
C ILE A 191 17.70 -3.84 -12.46
N HIS A 192 16.87 -4.88 -12.54
CA HIS A 192 16.69 -5.72 -13.72
C HIS A 192 15.23 -5.72 -14.14
N ASN A 193 14.90 -4.88 -15.14
CA ASN A 193 13.59 -4.81 -15.76
C ASN A 193 13.44 -5.88 -16.83
N ILE A 194 12.40 -6.71 -16.72
CA ILE A 194 12.14 -7.86 -17.59
C ILE A 194 10.74 -7.73 -18.18
N ALA A 195 10.65 -7.49 -19.48
CA ALA A 195 9.39 -7.45 -20.23
C ALA A 195 9.05 -8.86 -20.73
N VAL A 196 7.93 -9.42 -20.31
CA VAL A 196 7.46 -10.76 -20.74
C VAL A 196 6.47 -10.61 -21.89
N ARG A 197 6.66 -11.39 -22.98
CA ARG A 197 5.69 -11.46 -24.06
C ARG A 197 4.43 -12.20 -23.61
N GLY A 198 3.53 -11.49 -22.97
CA GLY A 198 2.32 -12.04 -22.38
C GLY A 198 1.47 -10.99 -21.70
N VAL A 199 0.61 -11.43 -20.78
CA VAL A 199 -0.22 -10.59 -19.93
C VAL A 199 0.33 -10.55 -18.51
N PHE A 200 -0.26 -9.75 -17.64
CA PHE A 200 0.19 -9.63 -16.24
C PHE A 200 0.12 -10.97 -15.48
N ASP A 201 -0.91 -11.78 -15.75
CA ASP A 201 -1.06 -13.10 -15.14
C ASP A 201 0.08 -14.05 -15.52
N ASP A 202 0.62 -13.95 -16.75
CA ASP A 202 1.79 -14.70 -17.17
C ASP A 202 3.04 -14.32 -16.37
N CYS A 203 3.24 -13.01 -16.13
CA CYS A 203 4.32 -12.53 -15.26
C CYS A 203 4.19 -13.10 -13.84
N GLN A 204 2.97 -13.08 -13.29
CA GLN A 204 2.70 -13.64 -11.96
C GLN A 204 2.91 -15.15 -11.90
N ALA A 205 2.53 -15.87 -12.96
CA ALA A 205 2.73 -17.32 -13.05
C ALA A 205 4.22 -17.68 -13.04
N LEU A 206 5.06 -16.97 -13.79
CA LEU A 206 6.52 -17.15 -13.79
C LEU A 206 7.13 -16.86 -12.42
N VAL A 207 6.75 -15.75 -11.77
CA VAL A 207 7.22 -15.42 -10.42
C VAL A 207 6.81 -16.51 -9.43
N LYS A 208 5.57 -16.99 -9.50
CA LYS A 208 5.07 -18.05 -8.63
C LYS A 208 5.79 -19.37 -8.85
N ALA A 209 6.05 -19.75 -10.09
CA ALA A 209 6.76 -20.98 -10.43
C ALA A 209 8.17 -21.00 -9.80
N LEU A 210 8.94 -19.92 -9.97
CA LEU A 210 10.29 -19.84 -9.39
C LEU A 210 10.27 -19.69 -7.86
N SER A 211 9.29 -19.00 -7.31
CA SER A 211 9.14 -18.84 -5.85
C SER A 211 8.74 -20.13 -5.14
N ASN A 212 8.05 -21.03 -5.84
CA ASN A 212 7.63 -22.33 -5.32
C ASN A 212 8.71 -23.42 -5.48
N ASP A 213 9.70 -23.20 -6.33
CA ASP A 213 10.90 -24.04 -6.42
C ASP A 213 11.82 -23.72 -5.24
N ALA A 214 11.71 -24.53 -4.17
CA ALA A 214 12.40 -24.29 -2.91
C ALA A 214 13.93 -24.30 -3.06
N ASP A 215 14.47 -25.17 -3.89
CA ASP A 215 15.91 -25.29 -4.12
C ASP A 215 16.44 -24.08 -4.89
N PHE A 216 15.76 -23.68 -5.95
CA PHE A 216 16.12 -22.49 -6.74
C PHE A 216 15.99 -21.22 -5.90
N LYS A 217 14.90 -21.09 -5.15
CA LYS A 217 14.66 -19.96 -4.25
C LYS A 217 15.77 -19.85 -3.19
N ALA A 218 16.17 -20.96 -2.59
CA ALA A 218 17.23 -20.97 -1.56
C ALA A 218 18.59 -20.66 -2.18
N ALA A 219 18.94 -21.31 -3.31
CA ALA A 219 20.23 -21.13 -3.99
C ALA A 219 20.46 -19.67 -4.44
N HIS A 220 19.40 -18.98 -4.84
CA HIS A 220 19.48 -17.60 -5.34
C HIS A 220 18.92 -16.55 -4.37
N HIS A 221 18.70 -16.88 -3.10
CA HIS A 221 18.20 -15.97 -2.07
C HIS A 221 16.99 -15.15 -2.55
N LEU A 222 16.02 -15.81 -3.23
CA LEU A 222 14.85 -15.12 -3.76
C LEU A 222 13.88 -14.75 -2.66
N GLY A 223 13.35 -13.53 -2.73
CA GLY A 223 12.30 -13.04 -1.88
C GLY A 223 11.35 -12.08 -2.62
N ALA A 224 10.36 -11.58 -1.92
CA ALA A 224 9.37 -10.68 -2.49
C ALA A 224 9.12 -9.47 -1.58
N VAL A 225 8.82 -8.33 -2.20
CA VAL A 225 8.35 -7.13 -1.50
C VAL A 225 6.95 -6.83 -2.00
N ASN A 226 5.97 -7.50 -1.38
CA ASN A 226 4.56 -7.44 -1.78
C ASN A 226 3.71 -6.64 -0.78
N SER A 227 2.41 -6.48 -1.06
CA SER A 227 1.48 -5.70 -0.25
C SER A 227 1.23 -6.28 1.15
N ILE A 228 1.59 -7.53 1.39
CA ILE A 228 1.36 -8.23 2.66
C ILE A 228 2.51 -8.09 3.67
N ASN A 229 3.64 -7.52 3.27
CA ASN A 229 4.76 -7.30 4.19
C ASN A 229 4.34 -6.40 5.35
N ILE A 230 4.55 -6.84 6.59
CA ILE A 230 4.13 -6.10 7.79
C ILE A 230 4.86 -4.75 7.92
N GLY A 231 6.08 -4.63 7.44
CA GLY A 231 6.82 -3.38 7.41
C GLY A 231 6.14 -2.31 6.55
N ARG A 232 5.46 -2.72 5.46
CA ARG A 232 4.64 -1.78 4.67
C ARG A 232 3.45 -1.28 5.46
N ILE A 233 2.78 -2.16 6.20
CA ILE A 233 1.62 -1.80 7.00
C ILE A 233 2.03 -0.85 8.14
N ALA A 234 3.13 -1.15 8.84
CA ALA A 234 3.65 -0.28 9.89
C ALA A 234 4.01 1.12 9.37
N ALA A 235 4.68 1.21 8.22
CA ALA A 235 5.01 2.49 7.57
C ALA A 235 3.75 3.26 7.12
N GLN A 236 2.70 2.55 6.71
CA GLN A 236 1.45 3.17 6.32
C GLN A 236 0.62 3.67 7.52
N ALA A 237 0.75 3.08 8.70
CA ALA A 237 0.08 3.59 9.89
C ALA A 237 0.52 5.03 10.25
N VAL A 238 1.74 5.44 9.86
CA VAL A 238 2.30 6.76 10.15
C VAL A 238 1.42 7.89 9.60
N TYR A 239 1.01 7.80 8.34
CA TYR A 239 0.25 8.89 7.72
C TYR A 239 -1.21 9.00 8.25
N TYR A 240 -1.77 7.98 8.88
CA TYR A 240 -3.03 8.11 9.60
C TYR A 240 -2.88 8.90 10.89
N VAL A 241 -1.82 8.63 11.66
CA VAL A 241 -1.46 9.43 12.84
C VAL A 241 -1.17 10.87 12.41
N TRP A 242 -0.32 11.07 11.40
CA TRP A 242 0.02 12.38 10.85
C TRP A 242 -1.22 13.17 10.44
N SER A 243 -2.12 12.56 9.68
CA SER A 243 -3.31 13.23 9.16
C SER A 243 -4.22 13.72 10.29
N TRP A 244 -4.43 12.88 11.32
CA TRP A 244 -5.21 13.30 12.49
C TRP A 244 -4.54 14.48 13.22
N LEU A 245 -3.23 14.42 13.44
CA LEU A 245 -2.48 15.50 14.07
C LEU A 245 -2.62 16.80 13.25
N ARG A 246 -2.42 16.78 11.94
CA ARG A 246 -2.50 17.97 11.08
C ARG A 246 -3.91 18.56 11.02
N VAL A 247 -4.94 17.73 10.87
CA VAL A 247 -6.35 18.21 10.85
C VAL A 247 -6.73 18.88 12.19
N THR A 248 -6.20 18.37 13.28
CA THR A 248 -6.51 18.90 14.62
C THR A 248 -5.59 20.02 15.10
N ASP A 249 -4.64 20.49 14.28
CA ASP A 249 -3.79 21.63 14.66
C ASP A 249 -4.58 22.92 14.92
N ALA A 250 -5.67 23.14 14.18
CA ALA A 250 -6.55 24.28 14.35
C ALA A 250 -7.59 24.11 15.49
N VAL A 251 -7.66 22.93 16.13
CA VAL A 251 -8.60 22.62 17.20
C VAL A 251 -7.99 22.99 18.54
N GLU A 252 -8.78 23.56 19.45
CA GLU A 252 -8.34 23.86 20.83
C GLU A 252 -7.81 22.59 21.52
N GLU A 253 -6.70 22.69 22.24
CA GLU A 253 -5.99 21.57 22.86
C GLU A 253 -6.92 20.69 23.71
N GLY A 254 -7.76 21.29 24.55
CA GLY A 254 -8.70 20.57 25.40
C GLY A 254 -9.80 19.80 24.65
N ALA A 255 -10.05 20.13 23.39
CA ALA A 255 -11.06 19.47 22.55
C ALA A 255 -10.48 18.38 21.63
N ARG A 256 -9.16 18.37 21.41
CA ARG A 256 -8.49 17.50 20.43
C ARG A 256 -8.70 16.01 20.71
N ALA A 257 -8.57 15.57 21.97
CA ALA A 257 -8.74 14.17 22.34
C ALA A 257 -10.13 13.60 22.00
N GLY A 258 -11.14 14.47 22.02
CA GLY A 258 -12.52 14.13 21.62
C GLY A 258 -12.82 14.29 20.13
N TYR A 259 -11.91 14.90 19.36
CA TYR A 259 -12.15 15.22 17.95
C TYR A 259 -12.10 13.97 17.08
N ARG A 260 -13.21 13.69 16.42
CA ARG A 260 -13.38 12.50 15.57
C ARG A 260 -13.45 12.91 14.11
N LEU A 261 -12.86 12.09 13.26
CA LEU A 261 -12.91 12.24 11.80
C LEU A 261 -13.14 10.89 11.11
N ASP A 262 -13.58 10.95 9.89
CA ASP A 262 -13.72 9.79 9.02
C ASP A 262 -12.56 9.76 8.01
N VAL A 263 -12.19 8.57 7.56
CA VAL A 263 -11.16 8.39 6.54
C VAL A 263 -11.67 7.51 5.41
N CYS A 264 -11.75 8.08 4.20
CA CYS A 264 -12.14 7.36 2.99
C CYS A 264 -10.89 6.93 2.21
N VAL A 265 -10.80 5.65 1.92
CA VAL A 265 -9.61 5.02 1.35
C VAL A 265 -9.94 4.27 0.07
N PRO A 266 -9.45 4.69 -1.09
CA PRO A 266 -9.45 3.89 -2.30
C PRO A 266 -8.67 2.60 -2.05
N SER A 267 -9.30 1.43 -2.21
CA SER A 267 -8.70 0.19 -1.75
C SER A 267 -9.00 -1.01 -2.66
N GLY A 268 -7.92 -1.73 -3.06
CA GLY A 268 -7.98 -3.03 -3.72
C GLY A 268 -7.49 -4.14 -2.78
N ASN A 269 -6.19 -4.18 -2.47
CA ASN A 269 -5.57 -5.22 -1.62
C ASN A 269 -5.81 -5.06 -0.11
N PHE A 270 -6.62 -4.09 0.30
CA PHE A 270 -6.95 -3.81 1.70
C PHE A 270 -5.76 -3.35 2.59
N GLY A 271 -4.57 -3.19 2.04
CA GLY A 271 -3.36 -2.85 2.81
C GLY A 271 -3.40 -1.46 3.43
N ASN A 272 -3.74 -0.46 2.62
CA ASN A 272 -3.83 0.93 3.07
C ASN A 272 -4.88 1.09 4.18
N ILE A 273 -6.11 0.67 3.94
CA ILE A 273 -7.19 0.81 4.93
C ILE A 273 -6.94 -0.05 6.18
N TYR A 274 -6.25 -1.20 6.05
CA TYR A 274 -5.84 -2.00 7.20
C TYR A 274 -4.82 -1.24 8.09
N ALA A 275 -3.92 -0.45 7.50
CA ALA A 275 -3.05 0.43 8.30
C ALA A 275 -3.86 1.50 9.06
N GLY A 276 -4.93 2.01 8.45
CA GLY A 276 -5.92 2.87 9.13
C GLY A 276 -6.65 2.16 10.26
N PHE A 277 -7.02 0.91 10.05
CA PHE A 277 -7.60 0.07 11.10
C PHE A 277 -6.62 -0.13 12.28
N LEU A 278 -5.34 -0.37 12.01
CA LEU A 278 -4.33 -0.43 13.07
C LEU A 278 -4.23 0.89 13.84
N ALA A 279 -4.10 2.01 13.12
CA ALA A 279 -4.01 3.34 13.75
C ALA A 279 -5.24 3.62 14.65
N ARG A 280 -6.46 3.33 14.16
CA ARG A 280 -7.70 3.43 14.96
C ARG A 280 -7.66 2.52 16.18
N SER A 281 -7.26 1.27 16.00
CA SER A 281 -7.19 0.27 17.09
C SER A 281 -6.11 0.61 18.12
N MET A 282 -5.07 1.33 17.73
CA MET A 282 -4.04 1.87 18.63
C MET A 282 -4.52 3.08 19.42
N GLY A 283 -5.62 3.72 19.04
CA GLY A 283 -6.20 4.84 19.78
C GLY A 283 -6.23 6.18 19.02
N VAL A 284 -5.83 6.22 17.75
CA VAL A 284 -6.04 7.42 16.91
C VAL A 284 -7.53 7.63 16.76
N PRO A 285 -8.06 8.86 17.01
CA PRO A 285 -9.50 9.11 17.06
C PRO A 285 -10.18 9.11 15.68
N ILE A 286 -10.07 8.02 14.95
CA ILE A 286 -10.78 7.77 13.69
C ILE A 286 -12.14 7.16 14.03
N ARG A 287 -13.22 7.82 13.60
CA ARG A 287 -14.59 7.36 13.80
C ARG A 287 -14.91 6.23 12.85
N ARG A 288 -14.77 6.48 11.54
CA ARG A 288 -15.08 5.52 10.49
C ARG A 288 -13.93 5.38 9.50
N LEU A 289 -13.79 4.16 9.01
CA LEU A 289 -12.93 3.80 7.88
C LEU A 289 -13.86 3.47 6.70
N ILE A 290 -13.90 4.36 5.73
CA ILE A 290 -14.77 4.26 4.57
C ILE A 290 -13.97 3.66 3.43
N LEU A 291 -14.31 2.45 3.04
CA LEU A 291 -13.68 1.72 1.95
C LEU A 291 -14.34 2.11 0.63
N ALA A 292 -13.56 2.66 -0.30
CA ALA A 292 -14.01 2.96 -1.65
C ALA A 292 -13.47 1.92 -2.62
N THR A 293 -14.35 1.28 -3.38
CA THR A 293 -14.00 0.35 -4.46
C THR A 293 -14.40 0.93 -5.82
N ASN A 294 -13.80 0.39 -6.89
CA ASN A 294 -14.33 0.53 -8.23
C ASN A 294 -15.34 -0.59 -8.53
N GLU A 295 -15.62 -0.86 -9.80
CA GLU A 295 -16.56 -1.91 -10.24
C GLU A 295 -16.14 -3.31 -9.76
N ASN A 296 -14.87 -3.51 -9.39
CA ASN A 296 -14.39 -4.73 -8.73
C ASN A 296 -14.68 -4.65 -7.21
N ASN A 297 -15.94 -4.70 -6.85
CA ASN A 297 -16.48 -4.34 -5.55
C ASN A 297 -16.57 -5.51 -4.54
N VAL A 298 -15.69 -6.49 -4.62
CA VAL A 298 -15.68 -7.67 -3.72
C VAL A 298 -15.61 -7.27 -2.24
N LEU A 299 -14.84 -6.21 -1.93
CA LEU A 299 -14.74 -5.72 -0.56
C LEU A 299 -16.02 -4.98 -0.12
N GLU A 300 -16.62 -4.18 -0.99
CA GLU A 300 -17.88 -3.51 -0.69
C GLU A 300 -18.98 -4.55 -0.45
N GLU A 301 -19.07 -5.60 -1.28
CA GLU A 301 -19.98 -6.72 -1.07
C GLU A 301 -19.78 -7.34 0.33
N PHE A 302 -18.53 -7.58 0.75
CA PHE A 302 -18.25 -8.14 2.07
C PHE A 302 -18.72 -7.23 3.20
N PHE A 303 -18.37 -5.95 3.17
CA PHE A 303 -18.71 -5.02 4.27
C PHE A 303 -20.20 -4.66 4.33
N THR A 304 -20.97 -4.91 3.25
CA THR A 304 -22.42 -4.67 3.20
C THR A 304 -23.25 -5.92 3.45
N THR A 305 -22.73 -7.09 3.10
CA THR A 305 -23.51 -8.34 3.19
C THR A 305 -22.96 -9.35 4.20
N GLY A 306 -21.74 -9.19 4.66
CA GLY A 306 -21.03 -10.18 5.49
C GLY A 306 -20.51 -11.39 4.71
N ILE A 307 -20.61 -11.40 3.37
CA ILE A 307 -20.18 -12.51 2.53
C ILE A 307 -18.96 -12.08 1.71
N TYR A 308 -17.81 -12.73 1.92
CA TYR A 308 -16.63 -12.53 1.11
C TYR A 308 -16.49 -13.62 0.06
N ARG A 309 -16.56 -13.22 -1.20
CA ARG A 309 -16.51 -14.11 -2.36
C ARG A 309 -15.49 -13.57 -3.37
N PRO A 310 -14.19 -13.95 -3.25
CA PRO A 310 -13.20 -13.61 -4.25
C PRO A 310 -13.62 -14.05 -5.64
N ARG A 311 -13.44 -13.17 -6.62
CA ARG A 311 -13.73 -13.48 -8.04
C ARG A 311 -12.49 -14.06 -8.71
N SER A 312 -12.68 -14.81 -9.78
CA SER A 312 -11.56 -15.28 -10.60
C SER A 312 -10.89 -14.12 -11.37
N ALA A 313 -9.69 -14.33 -11.87
CA ALA A 313 -9.02 -13.34 -12.73
C ALA A 313 -9.85 -13.02 -13.99
N ALA A 314 -10.56 -14.01 -14.54
CA ALA A 314 -11.43 -13.82 -15.70
C ALA A 314 -12.67 -12.95 -15.42
N ASP A 315 -13.10 -12.88 -14.15
CA ASP A 315 -14.25 -12.08 -13.72
C ASP A 315 -13.83 -10.68 -13.23
N THR A 316 -12.51 -10.40 -13.20
CA THR A 316 -11.98 -9.08 -12.82
C THR A 316 -12.11 -8.13 -13.99
N LEU A 317 -12.79 -7.01 -13.77
CA LEU A 317 -13.01 -5.98 -14.80
C LEU A 317 -11.77 -5.09 -14.91
N ALA A 318 -11.37 -4.80 -16.16
CA ALA A 318 -10.38 -3.74 -16.42
C ALA A 318 -11.09 -2.38 -16.35
N THR A 319 -10.65 -1.53 -15.42
CA THR A 319 -11.29 -0.23 -15.14
C THR A 319 -10.34 0.94 -15.40
N SER A 320 -10.86 2.17 -15.30
CA SER A 320 -10.04 3.39 -15.36
C SER A 320 -9.30 3.70 -14.05
N SER A 321 -9.50 2.92 -13.00
CA SER A 321 -8.70 2.95 -11.76
C SER A 321 -7.96 1.61 -11.53
N PRO A 322 -7.00 1.25 -12.40
CA PRO A 322 -6.50 -0.12 -12.56
C PRO A 322 -5.74 -0.67 -11.34
N SER A 323 -5.21 0.15 -10.45
CA SER A 323 -4.55 -0.32 -9.23
C SER A 323 -5.52 -0.95 -8.23
N MET A 324 -6.83 -0.75 -8.44
CA MET A 324 -7.92 -1.32 -7.64
C MET A 324 -8.65 -2.47 -8.36
N ASP A 325 -8.18 -2.91 -9.54
CA ASP A 325 -8.71 -4.07 -10.28
C ASP A 325 -8.28 -5.36 -9.58
N ILE A 326 -8.81 -5.55 -8.38
CA ILE A 326 -8.46 -6.62 -7.46
C ILE A 326 -9.72 -7.39 -7.07
N SER A 327 -9.69 -8.70 -7.28
CA SER A 327 -10.79 -9.60 -6.93
C SER A 327 -10.52 -10.48 -5.70
N LYS A 328 -9.29 -10.45 -5.19
CA LYS A 328 -8.90 -11.12 -3.94
C LYS A 328 -8.01 -10.20 -3.12
N ALA A 329 -8.58 -9.60 -2.06
CA ALA A 329 -7.88 -8.65 -1.21
C ALA A 329 -6.96 -9.35 -0.21
N SER A 330 -5.65 -9.35 -0.47
CA SER A 330 -4.68 -10.14 0.30
C SER A 330 -4.56 -9.76 1.77
N ASN A 331 -4.75 -8.48 2.13
CA ASN A 331 -4.65 -8.05 3.54
C ASN A 331 -5.96 -8.18 4.33
N LEU A 332 -7.06 -8.55 3.68
CA LEU A 332 -8.33 -8.79 4.38
C LEU A 332 -8.19 -9.93 5.41
N GLU A 333 -7.32 -10.90 5.14
CA GLU A 333 -6.98 -11.99 6.05
C GLU A 333 -6.64 -11.49 7.46
N ARG A 334 -5.83 -10.42 7.58
CA ARG A 334 -5.47 -9.82 8.87
C ARG A 334 -6.66 -9.24 9.61
N PHE A 335 -7.57 -8.59 8.88
CA PHE A 335 -8.76 -8.01 9.48
C PHE A 335 -9.74 -9.10 9.95
N ILE A 336 -9.96 -10.13 9.12
CA ILE A 336 -10.81 -11.27 9.52
C ILE A 336 -10.23 -11.98 10.76
N TRP A 337 -8.90 -12.11 10.82
CA TRP A 337 -8.22 -12.64 12.01
C TRP A 337 -8.51 -11.78 13.26
N ALA A 338 -8.43 -10.47 13.14
CA ALA A 338 -8.74 -9.55 14.25
C ALA A 338 -10.23 -9.56 14.63
N LEU A 339 -11.12 -9.75 13.66
CA LEU A 339 -12.57 -9.82 13.86
C LEU A 339 -12.98 -11.09 14.63
N LEU A 340 -12.41 -12.23 14.27
CA LEU A 340 -12.81 -13.54 14.78
C LEU A 340 -11.99 -14.04 15.97
N GLY A 341 -10.76 -13.55 16.10
CA GLY A 341 -9.76 -14.15 16.98
C GLY A 341 -9.13 -15.41 16.37
N PRO A 342 -7.96 -15.84 16.93
CA PRO A 342 -7.09 -16.84 16.29
C PRO A 342 -7.79 -18.21 16.07
N GLU A 343 -8.54 -18.70 17.04
CA GLU A 343 -9.14 -20.05 16.96
C GLU A 343 -10.27 -20.11 15.91
N ALA A 344 -11.21 -19.17 15.97
CA ALA A 344 -12.33 -19.12 15.03
C ALA A 344 -11.87 -18.77 13.61
N PHE A 345 -10.83 -17.94 13.48
CA PHE A 345 -10.26 -17.57 12.19
C PHE A 345 -9.79 -18.81 11.42
N VAL A 346 -9.00 -19.70 12.02
CA VAL A 346 -8.43 -20.87 11.33
C VAL A 346 -9.55 -21.74 10.73
N GLN A 347 -10.64 -21.96 11.48
CA GLN A 347 -11.78 -22.76 10.99
C GLN A 347 -12.51 -22.09 9.83
N ARG A 348 -12.85 -20.80 9.99
CA ARG A 348 -13.63 -20.06 8.99
C ARG A 348 -12.81 -19.75 7.73
N TRP A 349 -11.49 -19.54 7.87
CA TRP A 349 -10.61 -19.32 6.72
C TRP A 349 -10.43 -20.58 5.87
N ALA A 350 -10.41 -21.75 6.50
CA ALA A 350 -10.42 -23.03 5.78
C ALA A 350 -11.69 -23.23 4.92
N GLU A 351 -12.84 -22.68 5.34
CA GLU A 351 -14.06 -22.69 4.53
C GLU A 351 -13.88 -21.85 3.25
N LEU A 352 -13.22 -20.69 3.32
CA LEU A 352 -12.90 -19.88 2.14
C LEU A 352 -12.00 -20.64 1.17
N GLU A 353 -10.98 -21.32 1.67
CA GLU A 353 -10.04 -22.09 0.85
C GLU A 353 -10.71 -23.30 0.16
N SER A 354 -11.65 -23.95 0.83
CA SER A 354 -12.36 -25.12 0.31
C SER A 354 -13.55 -24.76 -0.58
N ASN A 355 -14.32 -23.75 -0.22
CA ASN A 355 -15.61 -23.41 -0.83
C ASN A 355 -15.56 -22.16 -1.72
N GLY A 356 -14.44 -21.41 -1.71
CA GLY A 356 -14.31 -20.14 -2.42
C GLY A 356 -15.17 -19.00 -1.85
N THR A 357 -15.81 -19.19 -0.70
CA THR A 357 -16.69 -18.20 -0.07
C THR A 357 -16.56 -18.28 1.44
N LEU A 358 -16.51 -17.10 2.08
CA LEU A 358 -16.53 -16.95 3.53
C LEU A 358 -17.82 -16.21 3.92
N ASP A 359 -18.67 -16.88 4.70
CA ASP A 359 -19.93 -16.32 5.21
C ASP A 359 -19.75 -15.85 6.66
N LEU A 360 -19.76 -14.55 6.87
CA LEU A 360 -19.63 -13.88 8.17
C LEU A 360 -20.83 -12.96 8.45
N ARG A 361 -22.02 -13.31 7.96
CA ARG A 361 -23.25 -12.54 8.23
C ARG A 361 -23.56 -12.41 9.72
N ASP A 362 -23.16 -13.38 10.52
CA ASP A 362 -23.23 -13.34 11.99
C ASP A 362 -22.36 -12.25 12.62
N GLN A 363 -21.33 -11.77 11.90
CA GLN A 363 -20.42 -10.70 12.33
C GLN A 363 -20.75 -9.33 11.71
N LEU A 364 -21.71 -9.26 10.78
CA LEU A 364 -21.98 -8.06 9.99
C LEU A 364 -22.22 -6.78 10.84
N PRO A 365 -23.00 -6.80 11.93
CA PRO A 365 -23.18 -5.60 12.76
C PRO A 365 -21.86 -5.07 13.33
N ARG A 366 -20.96 -5.96 13.74
CA ARG A 366 -19.67 -5.60 14.34
C ARG A 366 -18.74 -4.85 13.38
N LEU A 367 -18.85 -5.10 12.07
CA LEU A 367 -18.03 -4.41 11.07
C LEU A 367 -18.20 -2.89 11.17
N GLY A 368 -19.43 -2.41 11.33
CA GLY A 368 -19.72 -0.99 11.53
C GLY A 368 -19.62 -0.54 12.98
N GLU A 369 -20.27 -1.24 13.91
CA GLU A 369 -20.40 -0.82 15.31
C GLU A 369 -19.07 -0.87 16.08
N ASP A 370 -18.36 -2.00 16.03
CA ASP A 370 -17.12 -2.17 16.78
C ASP A 370 -15.91 -1.60 16.01
N PHE A 371 -15.86 -1.87 14.69
CA PHE A 371 -14.68 -1.58 13.88
C PHE A 371 -14.78 -0.31 13.02
N GLY A 372 -15.97 0.29 12.93
CA GLY A 372 -16.20 1.56 12.24
C GLY A 372 -16.07 1.49 10.72
N PHE A 373 -16.19 0.29 10.11
CA PHE A 373 -16.11 0.16 8.67
C PHE A 373 -17.42 0.55 7.98
N MET A 374 -17.27 1.27 6.88
CA MET A 374 -18.29 1.48 5.85
C MET A 374 -17.67 1.19 4.48
N ALA A 375 -18.49 0.93 3.48
CA ALA A 375 -18.01 0.71 2.13
C ALA A 375 -18.96 1.33 1.10
N GLY A 376 -18.39 1.63 -0.07
CA GLY A 376 -19.15 2.09 -1.22
C GLY A 376 -18.38 1.84 -2.52
N THR A 377 -19.12 1.83 -3.63
CA THR A 377 -18.60 1.60 -4.97
C THR A 377 -18.74 2.84 -5.82
N SER A 378 -17.74 3.11 -6.66
CA SER A 378 -17.73 4.15 -7.69
C SER A 378 -17.67 3.51 -9.07
N SER A 379 -18.42 4.05 -10.00
CA SER A 379 -18.41 3.65 -11.40
C SER A 379 -17.45 4.53 -12.22
N HIS A 380 -17.17 4.12 -13.47
CA HIS A 380 -16.42 4.95 -14.41
C HIS A 380 -17.02 6.36 -14.60
N ALA A 381 -18.34 6.45 -14.73
CA ALA A 381 -19.03 7.73 -14.86
C ALA A 381 -18.87 8.61 -13.60
N ASP A 382 -18.94 8.00 -12.42
CA ASP A 382 -18.71 8.71 -11.15
C ASP A 382 -17.27 9.25 -11.06
N ARG A 383 -16.27 8.47 -11.48
CA ARG A 383 -14.86 8.91 -11.52
C ARG A 383 -14.67 10.13 -12.42
N LEU A 384 -15.22 10.09 -13.63
CA LEU A 384 -15.13 11.23 -14.57
C LEU A 384 -15.78 12.48 -13.98
N GLU A 385 -16.94 12.34 -13.36
CA GLU A 385 -17.64 13.46 -12.71
C GLU A 385 -16.86 14.01 -11.51
N ALA A 386 -16.30 13.13 -10.66
CA ALA A 386 -15.50 13.56 -9.52
C ALA A 386 -14.24 14.33 -9.96
N ILE A 387 -13.50 13.85 -10.99
CA ILE A 387 -12.34 14.55 -11.54
C ILE A 387 -12.75 15.94 -12.04
N ARG A 388 -13.85 16.04 -12.79
CA ARG A 388 -14.36 17.30 -13.36
C ARG A 388 -14.77 18.26 -12.24
N SER A 389 -15.64 17.82 -11.34
CA SER A 389 -16.17 18.63 -10.25
C SER A 389 -15.08 19.16 -9.33
N VAL A 390 -14.12 18.32 -8.93
CA VAL A 390 -12.98 18.75 -8.10
C VAL A 390 -12.16 19.79 -8.83
N LYS A 391 -11.86 19.57 -10.13
CA LYS A 391 -11.11 20.53 -10.95
C LYS A 391 -11.82 21.88 -11.08
N GLU A 392 -13.11 21.87 -11.36
CA GLU A 392 -13.91 23.09 -11.53
C GLU A 392 -14.04 23.89 -10.24
N ARG A 393 -14.27 23.21 -9.11
CA ARG A 393 -14.58 23.87 -7.84
C ARG A 393 -13.33 24.26 -7.04
N SER A 394 -12.26 23.47 -7.05
CA SER A 394 -11.05 23.71 -6.26
C SER A 394 -9.81 24.04 -7.10
N GLY A 395 -9.88 23.93 -8.41
CA GLY A 395 -8.72 24.05 -9.31
C GLY A 395 -7.76 22.85 -9.26
N ARG A 396 -7.97 21.87 -8.36
CA ARG A 396 -7.11 20.70 -8.19
C ARG A 396 -7.46 19.63 -9.21
N LEU A 397 -6.44 18.84 -9.58
CA LEU A 397 -6.60 17.69 -10.45
C LEU A 397 -6.28 16.43 -9.65
N ILE A 398 -7.25 15.52 -9.57
CA ILE A 398 -7.13 14.23 -8.89
C ILE A 398 -7.06 13.08 -9.90
N ASP A 399 -6.43 11.99 -9.50
CA ASP A 399 -6.35 10.76 -10.30
C ASP A 399 -7.64 9.91 -10.18
N PRO A 400 -7.85 8.93 -11.08
CA PRO A 400 -9.07 8.12 -11.06
C PRO A 400 -9.29 7.32 -9.76
N HIS A 401 -8.24 6.88 -9.08
CA HIS A 401 -8.38 6.14 -7.81
C HIS A 401 -8.82 7.09 -6.70
N THR A 402 -8.23 8.27 -6.62
CA THR A 402 -8.66 9.32 -5.68
C THR A 402 -10.09 9.75 -5.98
N ALA A 403 -10.51 9.76 -7.25
CA ALA A 403 -11.88 10.04 -7.66
C ALA A 403 -12.88 9.00 -7.13
N ASP A 404 -12.52 7.71 -7.09
CA ASP A 404 -13.32 6.69 -6.41
C ASP A 404 -13.52 7.04 -4.93
N GLY A 405 -12.44 7.46 -4.25
CA GLY A 405 -12.49 7.90 -2.85
C GLY A 405 -13.36 9.13 -2.65
N VAL A 406 -13.21 10.16 -3.46
CA VAL A 406 -14.03 11.39 -3.39
C VAL A 406 -15.51 11.08 -3.62
N THR A 407 -15.82 10.25 -4.62
CA THR A 407 -17.20 9.83 -4.91
C THR A 407 -17.86 9.17 -3.71
N VAL A 408 -17.18 8.20 -3.09
CA VAL A 408 -17.74 7.48 -1.94
C VAL A 408 -17.78 8.39 -0.70
N ALA A 409 -16.76 9.23 -0.49
CA ALA A 409 -16.74 10.20 0.61
C ALA A 409 -17.95 11.14 0.54
N LEU A 410 -18.22 11.76 -0.60
CA LEU A 410 -19.36 12.67 -0.80
C LEU A 410 -20.73 12.03 -0.55
N ARG A 411 -20.84 10.70 -0.74
CA ARG A 411 -22.08 9.94 -0.47
C ARG A 411 -22.25 9.53 0.98
N THR A 412 -21.16 9.53 1.76
CA THR A 412 -21.16 8.96 3.12
C THR A 412 -20.78 9.93 4.22
N MET A 413 -20.23 11.11 3.87
CA MET A 413 -19.84 12.11 4.86
C MET A 413 -21.03 12.64 5.64
N GLU A 414 -20.80 12.99 6.90
CA GLU A 414 -21.80 13.48 7.83
C GLU A 414 -21.40 14.87 8.37
N PRO A 415 -22.34 15.81 8.50
CA PRO A 415 -22.06 17.12 9.09
C PRO A 415 -21.39 17.01 10.48
N GLY A 416 -20.38 17.83 10.73
CA GLY A 416 -19.66 17.86 11.99
C GLY A 416 -18.51 16.84 12.12
N PHE A 417 -18.31 15.99 11.12
CA PHE A 417 -17.18 15.06 11.06
C PHE A 417 -16.40 15.25 9.76
N PRO A 418 -15.21 15.85 9.79
CA PRO A 418 -14.38 15.93 8.60
C PRO A 418 -14.12 14.55 8.01
N THR A 419 -14.16 14.47 6.69
CA THR A 419 -13.87 13.24 5.94
C THR A 419 -12.59 13.41 5.14
N LEU A 420 -11.58 12.65 5.50
CA LEU A 420 -10.29 12.62 4.83
C LEU A 420 -10.34 11.62 3.67
N VAL A 421 -9.98 12.06 2.48
CA VAL A 421 -9.79 11.19 1.31
C VAL A 421 -8.30 10.99 1.07
N MET A 422 -7.85 9.74 1.01
CA MET A 422 -6.46 9.40 0.73
C MET A 422 -6.18 9.53 -0.78
N GLU A 423 -5.36 10.53 -1.18
CA GLU A 423 -4.86 10.68 -2.55
C GLU A 423 -3.78 9.64 -2.82
N THR A 424 -4.08 8.63 -3.64
CA THR A 424 -3.23 7.46 -3.81
C THR A 424 -2.28 7.52 -4.99
N ALA A 425 -2.52 8.42 -5.96
CA ALA A 425 -1.64 8.66 -7.09
C ALA A 425 -1.80 10.09 -7.62
N LYS A 426 -0.87 10.54 -8.48
CA LYS A 426 -1.01 11.80 -9.23
C LYS A 426 -1.74 11.58 -10.54
N ALA A 427 -2.60 12.54 -10.89
CA ALA A 427 -3.39 12.54 -12.13
C ALA A 427 -2.52 12.38 -13.39
N ALA A 428 -1.31 12.92 -13.39
CA ALA A 428 -0.37 12.83 -14.52
C ALA A 428 0.01 11.40 -14.93
N LYS A 429 -0.23 10.40 -14.07
CA LYS A 429 -0.04 8.97 -14.40
C LYS A 429 -1.16 8.40 -15.26
N PHE A 430 -2.31 9.05 -15.32
CA PHE A 430 -3.55 8.59 -15.96
C PHE A 430 -4.11 9.63 -16.94
N PRO A 431 -3.30 10.13 -17.90
CA PRO A 431 -3.68 11.26 -18.74
C PRO A 431 -4.91 10.97 -19.61
N GLN A 432 -5.12 9.73 -20.03
CA GLN A 432 -6.27 9.34 -20.86
C GLN A 432 -7.61 9.51 -20.11
N THR A 433 -7.71 8.99 -18.88
CA THR A 433 -8.93 9.13 -18.08
C THR A 433 -9.17 10.59 -17.68
N VAL A 434 -8.11 11.33 -17.40
CA VAL A 434 -8.20 12.76 -17.09
C VAL A 434 -8.66 13.55 -18.30
N ALA A 435 -8.12 13.25 -19.49
CA ALA A 435 -8.55 13.88 -20.75
C ALA A 435 -10.03 13.58 -21.07
N GLU A 436 -10.46 12.35 -20.84
CA GLU A 436 -11.88 11.96 -20.99
C GLU A 436 -12.78 12.76 -20.03
N ALA A 437 -12.37 12.94 -18.77
CA ALA A 437 -13.14 13.71 -17.81
C ALA A 437 -13.24 15.20 -18.15
N LEU A 438 -12.13 15.80 -18.62
CA LEU A 438 -12.03 17.24 -18.86
C LEU A 438 -12.40 17.65 -20.29
N GLY A 439 -12.48 16.70 -21.23
CA GLY A 439 -12.62 16.97 -22.67
C GLY A 439 -11.37 17.56 -23.32
N THR A 440 -10.26 17.64 -22.62
CA THR A 440 -8.97 18.16 -23.10
C THR A 440 -7.83 17.39 -22.45
N GLU A 441 -6.72 17.22 -23.17
CA GLU A 441 -5.52 16.59 -22.58
C GLU A 441 -4.96 17.48 -21.47
N PRO A 442 -4.64 16.89 -20.29
CA PRO A 442 -3.98 17.63 -19.23
C PRO A 442 -2.54 17.98 -19.64
N GLU A 443 -2.05 19.09 -19.12
CA GLU A 443 -0.64 19.46 -19.29
C GLU A 443 0.27 18.38 -18.69
N THR A 444 1.24 17.92 -19.47
CA THR A 444 2.24 16.97 -18.96
C THR A 444 3.26 17.70 -18.10
N PRO A 445 3.37 17.39 -16.80
CA PRO A 445 4.38 18.02 -15.95
C PRO A 445 5.79 17.84 -16.50
N ALA A 446 6.65 18.87 -16.37
CA ALA A 446 8.01 18.85 -16.90
C ALA A 446 8.81 17.62 -16.43
N VAL A 447 8.66 17.22 -15.15
CA VAL A 447 9.30 16.02 -14.60
C VAL A 447 8.89 14.74 -15.34
N ILE A 448 7.66 14.64 -15.80
CA ILE A 448 7.18 13.50 -16.60
C ILE A 448 7.72 13.58 -18.02
N ALA A 449 7.72 14.76 -18.63
CA ALA A 449 8.28 14.97 -19.97
C ALA A 449 9.77 14.61 -20.03
N ASP A 450 10.55 15.06 -19.05
CA ASP A 450 11.98 14.74 -18.89
C ASP A 450 12.18 13.23 -18.70
N LEU A 451 11.35 12.58 -17.91
CA LEU A 451 11.41 11.13 -17.66
C LEU A 451 11.14 10.33 -18.96
N LEU A 452 10.13 10.73 -19.72
CA LEU A 452 9.75 10.08 -20.98
C LEU A 452 10.84 10.21 -22.06
N ALA A 453 11.69 11.24 -22.00
CA ALA A 453 12.81 11.46 -22.92
C ALA A 453 14.05 10.62 -22.60
N GLN A 454 14.14 9.99 -21.43
CA GLN A 454 15.31 9.23 -21.01
C GLN A 454 15.40 7.87 -21.71
N PRO A 455 16.63 7.35 -21.95
CA PRO A 455 16.83 6.02 -22.51
C PRO A 455 16.31 4.93 -21.58
N GLN A 456 15.62 3.93 -22.14
CA GLN A 456 15.04 2.83 -21.39
C GLN A 456 15.95 1.59 -21.47
N LYS A 457 16.11 0.91 -20.32
CA LYS A 457 16.85 -0.34 -20.15
C LYS A 457 15.88 -1.43 -19.72
N VAL A 458 15.58 -2.34 -20.61
CA VAL A 458 14.68 -3.48 -20.36
C VAL A 458 15.09 -4.66 -21.22
N GLU A 459 15.01 -5.84 -20.65
CA GLU A 459 15.25 -7.10 -21.37
C GLU A 459 13.90 -7.78 -21.66
N THR A 460 13.69 -8.22 -22.89
CA THR A 460 12.43 -8.88 -23.28
C THR A 460 12.65 -10.38 -23.38
N ILE A 461 11.79 -11.15 -22.73
CA ILE A 461 11.81 -12.62 -22.75
C ILE A 461 10.45 -13.17 -23.22
N ASP A 462 10.47 -14.43 -23.66
CA ASP A 462 9.26 -15.20 -23.90
C ASP A 462 8.64 -15.64 -22.56
N ASN A 463 7.36 -16.00 -22.58
CA ASN A 463 6.63 -16.48 -21.40
C ASN A 463 7.04 -17.94 -21.07
N GLU A 464 8.29 -18.13 -20.67
CA GLU A 464 8.89 -19.41 -20.32
C GLU A 464 9.80 -19.24 -19.09
N GLU A 465 9.92 -20.28 -18.26
CA GLU A 465 10.79 -20.24 -17.06
C GLU A 465 12.27 -20.20 -17.40
N ALA A 466 12.71 -20.91 -18.44
CA ALA A 466 14.14 -21.09 -18.72
C ALA A 466 14.90 -19.77 -18.97
N PRO A 467 14.39 -18.81 -19.78
CA PRO A 467 15.04 -17.52 -19.95
C PRO A 467 15.13 -16.73 -18.63
N LEU A 468 14.07 -16.78 -17.81
CA LEU A 468 14.05 -16.08 -16.52
C LEU A 468 15.05 -16.69 -15.54
N ARG A 469 15.10 -18.03 -15.42
CA ARG A 469 16.08 -18.73 -14.59
C ARG A 469 17.51 -18.35 -14.99
N HIS A 470 17.81 -18.37 -16.27
CA HIS A 470 19.13 -18.00 -16.76
C HIS A 470 19.52 -16.54 -16.40
N LEU A 471 18.58 -15.60 -16.49
CA LEU A 471 18.83 -14.21 -16.09
C LEU A 471 19.13 -14.08 -14.59
N ILE A 472 18.37 -14.78 -13.75
CA ILE A 472 18.58 -14.79 -12.30
C ILE A 472 19.93 -15.44 -11.95
N GLU A 473 20.22 -16.62 -12.49
CA GLU A 473 21.50 -17.33 -12.28
C GLU A 473 22.71 -16.45 -12.62
N LYS A 474 22.61 -15.63 -13.66
CA LYS A 474 23.69 -14.76 -14.13
C LYS A 474 23.89 -13.51 -13.29
N ARG A 475 22.83 -12.99 -12.65
CA ARG A 475 22.81 -11.64 -12.07
C ARG A 475 22.43 -11.58 -10.60
N ALA A 476 21.93 -12.68 -10.03
CA ALA A 476 21.58 -12.73 -8.62
C ALA A 476 22.81 -12.50 -7.74
N LEU A 477 22.61 -11.77 -6.65
CA LEU A 477 23.61 -11.63 -5.61
C LEU A 477 23.78 -12.98 -4.90
N THR A 478 25.01 -13.31 -4.57
CA THR A 478 25.40 -14.47 -3.76
C THR A 478 26.11 -14.00 -2.49
N ILE A 479 26.07 -14.82 -1.43
CA ILE A 479 26.76 -14.54 -0.16
C ILE A 479 28.25 -14.85 -0.32
#